data_ede47fa02b33f1cc01454a3a0bbff1e2
#
_entry.id   ede47fa02b33f1cc01454a3a0bbff1e2
#
_cell.length_a   1.000
_cell.length_b   1.000
_cell.length_c   1.000
_cell.angle_alpha   90.00
_cell.angle_beta   90.00
_cell.angle_gamma   90.00
#
_symmetry.space_group_name_H-M   'P 1'
#
loop_
_entity.id
_entity.type
_entity.pdbx_description
1 polymer ?
#
loop_
_entity_poly.entity_id
_entity_poly.type
_entity_poly.pdbx_seq_one_letter_code
_entity_poly.pdbx_strand_id
1 'polypeptide(L)'
;GKLRMLGVTTAERLEAIPDVPPLAEIGVKNLDAVSWFMLVAPARTPQDVVDLLYKEVRTVTEDPEVRKEFVRLGLVPVASPPPAALKNVVPKWRSVSDIVTAPASTGIAATSR
;
A
#
# COMPACT_ATOMS: atom_id res chain seq x y z
N GLY A 1 24.98 -11.76 -3.32
CA GLY A 1 23.85 -11.71 -2.43
C GLY A 1 23.35 -13.07 -2.01
N LYS A 2 22.75 -13.12 -0.82
CA LYS A 2 22.19 -14.37 -0.26
C LYS A 2 20.72 -14.61 -0.70
N LEU A 3 20.08 -13.59 -1.27
CA LEU A 3 18.68 -13.65 -1.70
C LEU A 3 18.52 -13.05 -3.09
N ARG A 4 17.61 -13.62 -3.88
CA ARG A 4 17.17 -13.10 -5.18
C ARG A 4 15.69 -12.75 -5.08
N MET A 5 15.34 -11.50 -5.39
CA MET A 5 13.94 -11.08 -5.53
C MET A 5 13.37 -11.66 -6.84
N LEU A 6 12.18 -12.24 -6.75
CA LEU A 6 11.51 -12.88 -7.90
C LEU A 6 10.39 -12.00 -8.46
N GLY A 7 9.77 -11.15 -7.63
CA GLY A 7 8.69 -10.27 -8.04
C GLY A 7 8.20 -9.39 -6.89
N VAL A 8 7.44 -8.37 -7.23
CA VAL A 8 6.74 -7.48 -6.29
C VAL A 8 5.24 -7.70 -6.37
N THR A 9 4.54 -7.46 -5.26
CA THR A 9 3.06 -7.63 -5.15
C THR A 9 2.27 -6.41 -5.62
N THR A 10 2.96 -5.33 -5.99
CA THR A 10 2.36 -4.12 -6.56
C THR A 10 1.90 -4.36 -7.99
N ALA A 11 0.92 -3.58 -8.46
CA ALA A 11 0.45 -3.66 -9.85
C ALA A 11 1.51 -3.18 -10.86
N GLU A 12 2.36 -2.26 -10.44
CA GLU A 12 3.40 -1.64 -11.26
C GLU A 12 4.79 -1.87 -10.66
N ARG A 13 5.83 -1.67 -11.49
CA ARG A 13 7.22 -1.75 -11.05
C ARG A 13 7.53 -0.64 -10.05
N LEU A 14 8.30 -0.95 -9.03
CA LEU A 14 8.76 0.02 -8.05
C LEU A 14 10.00 0.77 -8.57
N GLU A 15 10.00 2.09 -8.43
CA GLU A 15 11.13 2.95 -8.82
C GLU A 15 12.44 2.56 -8.10
N ALA A 16 12.34 2.11 -6.86
CA ALA A 16 13.50 1.68 -6.06
C ALA A 16 14.15 0.37 -6.56
N ILE A 17 13.41 -0.47 -7.29
CA ILE A 17 13.86 -1.79 -7.77
C ILE A 17 13.26 -2.10 -9.16
N PRO A 18 13.55 -1.31 -10.19
CA PRO A 18 12.88 -1.38 -11.50
C PRO A 18 13.10 -2.71 -12.23
N ASP A 19 14.16 -3.43 -11.91
CA ASP A 19 14.49 -4.72 -12.52
C ASP A 19 13.61 -5.89 -12.00
N VAL A 20 12.90 -5.69 -10.88
CA VAL A 20 12.03 -6.71 -10.30
C VAL A 20 10.61 -6.56 -10.85
N PRO A 21 10.09 -7.56 -11.58
CA PRO A 21 8.77 -7.46 -12.21
C PRO A 21 7.64 -7.56 -11.18
N PRO A 22 6.47 -6.94 -11.44
CA PRO A 22 5.24 -7.28 -10.75
C PRO A 22 4.90 -8.77 -10.92
N LEU A 23 4.36 -9.40 -9.88
CA LEU A 23 3.93 -10.80 -9.94
C LEU A 23 2.88 -11.04 -11.03
N ALA A 24 2.10 -10.03 -11.39
CA ALA A 24 1.15 -10.08 -12.49
C ALA A 24 1.83 -10.35 -13.85
N GLU A 25 3.02 -9.80 -14.10
CA GLU A 25 3.79 -10.02 -15.34
C GLU A 25 4.29 -11.47 -15.47
N ILE A 26 4.51 -12.15 -14.34
CA ILE A 26 4.99 -13.54 -14.32
C ILE A 26 3.87 -14.55 -14.07
N GLY A 27 2.61 -14.15 -14.26
CA GLY A 27 1.46 -15.04 -14.29
C GLY A 27 0.66 -15.15 -13.01
N VAL A 28 1.05 -14.49 -11.92
CA VAL A 28 0.27 -14.45 -10.67
C VAL A 28 -0.73 -13.30 -10.75
N LYS A 29 -1.98 -13.62 -11.08
CA LYS A 29 -3.06 -12.64 -11.24
C LYS A 29 -3.82 -12.40 -9.93
N ASN A 30 -4.47 -11.24 -9.83
CA ASN A 30 -5.35 -10.86 -8.70
C ASN A 30 -4.66 -10.80 -7.33
N LEU A 31 -3.35 -10.54 -7.31
CA LEU A 31 -2.61 -10.29 -6.08
C LEU A 31 -2.19 -8.82 -6.03
N ASP A 32 -2.85 -8.04 -5.16
CA ASP A 32 -2.48 -6.67 -4.80
C ASP A 32 -2.33 -6.63 -3.27
N ALA A 33 -1.16 -7.05 -2.80
CA ALA A 33 -0.83 -7.11 -1.38
C ALA A 33 0.25 -6.07 -1.08
N VAL A 34 -0.18 -4.86 -0.73
CA VAL A 34 0.69 -3.75 -0.35
C VAL A 34 0.45 -3.36 1.11
N SER A 35 1.52 -3.04 1.82
CA SER A 35 1.42 -2.37 3.12
C SER A 35 1.10 -0.90 2.89
N TRP A 36 0.28 -0.33 3.76
CA TRP A 36 -0.10 1.08 3.69
C TRP A 36 -0.05 1.71 5.07
N PHE A 37 0.20 3.00 5.09
CA PHE A 37 0.20 3.84 6.28
C PHE A 37 -0.80 4.97 6.11
N MET A 38 -1.50 5.31 7.17
CA MET A 38 -2.52 6.36 7.16
C MET A 38 -2.46 7.18 8.44
N LEU A 39 -2.52 8.48 8.30
CA LEU A 39 -2.75 9.39 9.41
C LEU A 39 -4.26 9.47 9.65
N VAL A 40 -4.69 9.27 10.89
CA VAL A 40 -6.10 9.35 11.29
C VAL A 40 -6.29 10.40 12.37
N ALA A 41 -7.46 11.01 12.38
CA ALA A 41 -7.89 11.94 13.42
C ALA A 41 -9.17 11.42 14.10
N PRO A 42 -9.44 11.80 15.35
CA PRO A 42 -10.70 11.47 16.02
C PRO A 42 -11.93 11.90 15.20
N ALA A 43 -13.02 11.13 15.27
CA ALA A 43 -14.21 11.35 14.44
C ALA A 43 -14.87 12.74 14.61
N ARG A 44 -14.61 13.42 15.72
CA ARG A 44 -15.15 14.77 16.01
C ARG A 44 -14.14 15.89 15.82
N THR A 45 -13.04 15.64 15.12
CA THR A 45 -12.09 16.69 14.75
C THR A 45 -12.78 17.68 13.79
N PRO A 46 -12.73 18.99 14.06
CA PRO A 46 -13.29 20.02 13.17
C PRO A 46 -12.70 19.90 11.76
N GLN A 47 -13.52 20.17 10.74
CA GLN A 47 -13.14 19.98 9.34
C GLN A 47 -11.96 20.87 8.93
N ASP A 48 -11.94 22.11 9.41
CA ASP A 48 -10.83 23.07 9.19
C ASP A 48 -9.48 22.54 9.69
N VAL A 49 -9.48 21.84 10.82
CA VAL A 49 -8.27 21.18 11.35
C VAL A 49 -7.86 20.01 10.46
N VAL A 50 -8.81 19.21 9.99
CA VAL A 50 -8.55 18.08 9.06
C VAL A 50 -7.97 18.61 7.75
N ASP A 51 -8.53 19.67 7.20
CA ASP A 51 -8.08 20.29 5.96
C ASP A 51 -6.68 20.90 6.10
N LEU A 52 -6.40 21.54 7.24
CA LEU A 52 -5.07 22.06 7.55
C LEU A 52 -4.05 20.92 7.62
N LEU A 53 -4.33 19.86 8.38
CA LEU A 53 -3.45 18.71 8.50
C LEU A 53 -3.19 18.04 7.14
N TYR A 54 -4.23 17.88 6.32
CA TYR A 54 -4.08 17.34 4.98
C TYR A 54 -3.16 18.20 4.10
N LYS A 55 -3.35 19.53 4.14
CA LYS A 55 -2.51 20.47 3.40
C LYS A 55 -1.04 20.37 3.82
N GLU A 56 -0.77 20.35 5.12
CA GLU A 56 0.61 20.26 5.64
C GLU A 56 1.27 18.91 5.29
N VAL A 57 0.55 17.80 5.48
CA VAL A 57 1.04 16.46 5.10
C VAL A 57 1.33 16.40 3.60
N ARG A 58 0.46 16.97 2.78
CA ARG A 58 0.67 17.02 1.34
C ARG A 58 1.93 17.81 0.99
N THR A 59 2.11 18.99 1.57
CA THR A 59 3.30 19.82 1.35
C THR A 59 4.58 19.07 1.71
N VAL A 60 4.58 18.38 2.86
CA VAL A 60 5.74 17.58 3.30
C VAL A 60 5.99 16.39 2.38
N THR A 61 4.96 15.69 1.92
CA THR A 61 5.12 14.53 1.04
C THR A 61 5.50 14.90 -0.41
N GLU A 62 5.23 16.13 -0.82
CA GLU A 62 5.65 16.69 -2.13
C GLU A 62 7.09 17.25 -2.08
N ASP A 63 7.68 17.44 -0.89
CA ASP A 63 9.06 17.89 -0.73
C ASP A 63 10.04 16.86 -1.34
N PRO A 64 10.97 17.28 -2.23
CA PRO A 64 11.88 16.36 -2.92
C PRO A 64 12.78 15.55 -2.01
N GLU A 65 13.27 16.12 -0.90
CA GLU A 65 14.16 15.41 0.03
C GLU A 65 13.38 14.38 0.85
N VAL A 66 12.17 14.72 1.29
CA VAL A 66 11.27 13.79 1.97
C VAL A 66 10.86 12.65 1.04
N ARG A 67 10.51 12.97 -0.22
CA ARG A 67 10.13 11.97 -1.22
C ARG A 67 11.27 11.00 -1.50
N LYS A 68 12.49 11.48 -1.61
CA LYS A 68 13.70 10.68 -1.80
C LYS A 68 13.91 9.69 -0.63
N GLU A 69 13.66 10.14 0.59
CA GLU A 69 13.76 9.27 1.76
C GLU A 69 12.65 8.20 1.79
N PHE A 70 11.42 8.52 1.39
CA PHE A 70 10.37 7.52 1.22
C PHE A 70 10.76 6.46 0.18
N VAL A 71 11.26 6.86 -0.98
CA VAL A 71 11.73 5.92 -2.02
C VAL A 71 12.86 5.03 -1.48
N ARG A 72 13.81 5.61 -0.73
CA ARG A 72 14.91 4.84 -0.09
C ARG A 72 14.39 3.77 0.89
N LEU A 73 13.28 4.05 1.55
CA LEU A 73 12.60 3.11 2.46
C LEU A 73 11.65 2.12 1.74
N GLY A 74 11.57 2.19 0.41
CA GLY A 74 10.66 1.36 -0.38
C GLY A 74 9.19 1.78 -0.25
N LEU A 75 8.92 3.03 0.12
CA LEU A 75 7.59 3.58 0.30
C LEU A 75 7.23 4.49 -0.89
N VAL A 76 5.96 4.46 -1.30
CA VAL A 76 5.40 5.37 -2.29
C VAL A 76 4.51 6.39 -1.58
N PRO A 77 4.92 7.67 -1.48
CA PRO A 77 4.11 8.69 -0.83
C PRO A 77 2.88 9.01 -1.68
N VAL A 78 1.69 8.85 -1.08
CA VAL A 78 0.40 9.13 -1.71
C VAL A 78 -0.41 10.01 -0.77
N ALA A 79 -0.37 11.33 -0.97
CA ALA A 79 -1.17 12.28 -0.19
C ALA A 79 -2.61 12.33 -0.70
N SER A 80 -3.39 11.28 -0.47
CA SER A 80 -4.80 11.25 -0.85
C SER A 80 -5.66 12.16 0.03
N PRO A 81 -6.61 12.92 -0.55
CA PRO A 81 -7.60 13.66 0.24
C PRO A 81 -8.38 12.75 1.17
N PRO A 82 -8.83 13.23 2.36
CA PRO A 82 -9.47 12.39 3.37
C PRO A 82 -10.58 11.47 2.87
N PRO A 83 -11.53 11.92 2.01
CA PRO A 83 -12.57 11.05 1.46
C PRO A 83 -12.02 9.96 0.52
N ALA A 84 -10.98 10.27 -0.25
CA ALA A 84 -10.34 9.31 -1.16
C ALA A 84 -9.46 8.30 -0.40
N ALA A 85 -8.78 8.73 0.67
CA ALA A 85 -8.00 7.87 1.54
C ALA A 85 -8.88 6.74 2.12
N LEU A 86 -10.07 7.06 2.63
CA LEU A 86 -11.01 6.06 3.14
C LEU A 86 -11.45 5.07 2.05
N LYS A 87 -11.77 5.56 0.84
CA LYS A 87 -12.17 4.68 -0.27
C LYS A 87 -11.06 3.70 -0.68
N ASN A 88 -9.81 4.12 -0.60
CA ASN A 88 -8.67 3.28 -0.97
C ASN A 88 -8.33 2.23 0.10
N VAL A 89 -8.55 2.55 1.37
CA VAL A 89 -8.15 1.71 2.50
C VAL A 89 -9.24 0.71 2.90
N VAL A 90 -10.50 1.12 2.94
CA VAL A 90 -11.60 0.26 3.40
C VAL A 90 -11.73 -1.04 2.62
N PRO A 91 -11.64 -1.09 1.28
CA PRO A 91 -11.67 -2.34 0.53
C PRO A 91 -10.47 -3.25 0.85
N LYS A 92 -9.29 -2.67 0.98
CA LYS A 92 -8.05 -3.42 1.32
C LYS A 92 -8.10 -3.96 2.75
N TRP A 93 -8.64 -3.19 3.69
CA TRP A 93 -8.85 -3.64 5.07
C TRP A 93 -9.81 -4.84 5.15
N ARG A 94 -10.92 -4.80 4.41
CA ARG A 94 -11.87 -5.92 4.35
C ARG A 94 -11.22 -7.18 3.79
N SER A 95 -10.45 -7.04 2.71
CA SER A 95 -9.70 -8.16 2.13
C SER A 95 -8.75 -8.82 3.14
N VAL A 96 -8.03 -8.03 3.94
CA VAL A 96 -7.15 -8.56 4.98
C VAL A 96 -7.94 -9.22 6.11
N SER A 97 -9.04 -8.61 6.56
CA SER A 97 -9.89 -9.23 7.59
C SER A 97 -10.53 -10.53 7.12
N ASP A 98 -10.93 -10.60 5.86
CA ASP A 98 -11.49 -11.80 5.25
C ASP A 98 -10.46 -12.95 5.18
N ILE A 99 -9.20 -12.63 4.92
CA ILE A 99 -8.09 -13.60 4.96
C ILE A 99 -7.85 -14.11 6.38
N VAL A 100 -7.86 -13.20 7.37
CA VAL A 100 -7.61 -13.56 8.78
C VAL A 100 -8.78 -14.34 9.39
N THR A 101 -10.01 -14.07 8.95
CA THR A 101 -11.23 -14.73 9.46
C THR A 101 -11.67 -15.93 8.64
N ALA A 102 -11.03 -16.19 7.48
CA ALA A 102 -11.34 -17.36 6.67
C ALA A 102 -11.10 -18.64 7.50
N PRO A 103 -12.07 -19.58 7.52
CA PRO A 103 -11.89 -20.84 8.22
C PRO A 103 -10.69 -21.57 7.63
N ALA A 104 -9.90 -22.22 8.49
CA ALA A 104 -8.67 -22.95 8.10
C ALA A 104 -8.90 -24.06 7.03
N SER A 105 -10.15 -24.39 6.76
CA SER A 105 -10.56 -25.31 5.69
C SER A 105 -10.49 -24.73 4.28
N THR A 106 -10.35 -23.40 4.12
CA THR A 106 -10.13 -22.76 2.83
C THR A 106 -8.63 -22.70 2.55
N GLY A 107 -7.95 -23.81 2.81
CA GLY A 107 -6.53 -23.95 2.52
C GLY A 107 -6.28 -23.67 1.04
N ILE A 108 -5.27 -22.84 0.77
CA ILE A 108 -4.61 -22.74 -0.53
C ILE A 108 -4.33 -24.19 -0.94
N ALA A 109 -5.09 -24.69 -1.90
CA ALA A 109 -4.79 -25.97 -2.52
C ALA A 109 -3.44 -25.80 -3.21
N ALA A 110 -2.38 -26.21 -2.52
CA ALA A 110 -1.08 -26.40 -3.14
C ALA A 110 -1.27 -27.49 -4.20
N THR A 111 -1.49 -27.07 -5.43
CA THR A 111 -1.52 -28.00 -6.56
C THR A 111 -0.08 -28.46 -6.78
N SER A 112 0.25 -29.57 -6.15
CA SER A 112 1.43 -30.35 -6.49
C SER A 112 1.20 -30.97 -7.86
N ARG A 113 1.85 -30.47 -8.87
CA ARG A 113 2.26 -31.21 -10.08
C ARG A 113 3.58 -30.69 -10.57
#